data_697a4a11493611a5a4d46e81a65fff23
#
_entry.id   697a4a11493611a5a4d46e81a65fff23
#
_cell.length_a   1.000
_cell.length_b   1.000
_cell.length_c   1.000
_cell.angle_alpha   90.00
_cell.angle_beta   90.00
_cell.angle_gamma   90.00
#
_symmetry.space_group_name_H-M   'P 1'
#
loop_
_entity.id
_entity.type
_entity.pdbx_description
1 polymer ?
#
loop_
_entity_poly.entity_id
_entity_poly.type
_entity_poly.pdbx_seq_one_letter_code
_entity_poly.pdbx_strand_id
1 'polypeptide(L)'
;VFLDYKQWTDTYSAILSQGALTIFLESGMYQKNRKEIRRIYMDRMKKLKDTAAGIDTGGEIAWDIPDSGFFACLRLKQGIPFERVQPDFYKNNIRMMDTRGFFLDEFKNDNYYRLSLGHANEEEIESGVKKSEILIEASAIRLFIKK
;
A
#
# COMPACT_ATOMS: atom_id res chain seq x y z
N VAL A 1 -17.59 -28.94 15.56
CA VAL A 1 -17.22 -27.55 15.97
C VAL A 1 -17.38 -26.57 14.82
N PHE A 2 -16.66 -26.73 13.68
CA PHE A 2 -16.74 -25.77 12.57
C PHE A 2 -18.13 -25.71 11.90
N LEU A 3 -18.73 -26.87 11.63
CA LEU A 3 -20.08 -26.96 11.04
C LEU A 3 -21.16 -26.42 11.97
N ASP A 4 -21.03 -26.67 13.27
CA ASP A 4 -21.98 -26.16 14.29
C ASP A 4 -21.91 -24.62 14.35
N TYR A 5 -20.71 -24.05 14.24
CA TYR A 5 -20.53 -22.60 14.19
C TYR A 5 -21.13 -21.98 12.92
N LYS A 6 -20.93 -22.65 11.77
CA LYS A 6 -21.42 -22.18 10.48
C LYS A 6 -22.96 -22.13 10.42
N GLN A 7 -23.68 -23.03 11.07
CA GLN A 7 -25.14 -23.04 11.11
C GLN A 7 -25.71 -21.72 11.67
N TRP A 8 -24.99 -21.08 12.60
CA TRP A 8 -25.47 -19.88 13.28
C TRP A 8 -24.97 -18.57 12.65
N THR A 9 -23.91 -18.64 11.85
CA THR A 9 -23.29 -17.45 11.25
C THR A 9 -23.57 -17.29 9.76
N ASP A 10 -23.78 -18.39 9.05
CA ASP A 10 -23.94 -18.40 7.59
C ASP A 10 -24.98 -19.47 7.19
N THR A 11 -26.25 -19.13 7.31
CA THR A 11 -27.36 -20.04 7.02
C THR A 11 -27.48 -20.36 5.53
N TYR A 12 -27.09 -19.45 4.65
CA TYR A 12 -27.17 -19.61 3.19
C TYR A 12 -25.96 -19.03 2.50
N SER A 13 -25.04 -19.88 2.05
CA SER A 13 -24.00 -19.46 1.12
C SER A 13 -24.59 -19.24 -0.27
N ALA A 14 -24.15 -18.18 -0.96
CA ALA A 14 -24.64 -17.85 -2.30
C ALA A 14 -24.24 -18.96 -3.31
N ILE A 15 -25.13 -19.89 -3.59
CA ILE A 15 -24.92 -21.06 -4.48
C ILE A 15 -24.40 -20.62 -5.86
N LEU A 16 -24.93 -19.52 -6.39
CA LEU A 16 -24.50 -19.01 -7.70
C LEU A 16 -23.02 -18.60 -7.69
N SER A 17 -22.58 -17.89 -6.63
CA SER A 17 -21.17 -17.47 -6.48
C SER A 17 -20.25 -18.68 -6.28
N GLN A 18 -20.70 -19.69 -5.54
CA GLN A 18 -19.95 -20.94 -5.34
C GLN A 18 -19.82 -21.71 -6.65
N GLY A 19 -20.92 -21.86 -7.42
CA GLY A 19 -20.90 -22.48 -8.74
C GLY A 19 -19.96 -21.77 -9.71
N ALA A 20 -20.01 -20.44 -9.76
CA ALA A 20 -19.11 -19.65 -10.59
C ALA A 20 -17.63 -19.84 -10.18
N LEU A 21 -17.35 -19.85 -8.87
CA LEU A 21 -16.01 -20.10 -8.37
C LEU A 21 -15.51 -21.52 -8.70
N THR A 22 -16.37 -22.53 -8.58
CA THR A 22 -16.03 -23.91 -8.96
C THR A 22 -15.63 -23.99 -10.43
N ILE A 23 -16.44 -23.44 -11.34
CA ILE A 23 -16.13 -23.39 -12.76
C ILE A 23 -14.81 -22.65 -13.02
N PHE A 24 -14.58 -21.54 -12.36
CA PHE A 24 -13.35 -20.74 -12.47
C PHE A 24 -12.10 -21.53 -12.05
N LEU A 25 -12.20 -22.32 -10.99
CA LEU A 25 -11.12 -23.16 -10.50
C LEU A 25 -10.85 -24.37 -11.42
N GLU A 26 -11.90 -25.10 -11.81
CA GLU A 26 -11.80 -26.32 -12.60
C GLU A 26 -11.42 -26.08 -14.06
N SER A 27 -11.85 -24.96 -14.64
CA SER A 27 -11.50 -24.58 -16.01
C SER A 27 -10.04 -24.16 -16.21
N GLY A 28 -9.26 -24.06 -15.15
CA GLY A 28 -7.88 -23.58 -15.20
C GLY A 28 -7.75 -22.04 -15.33
N MET A 29 -8.85 -21.31 -15.44
CA MET A 29 -8.85 -19.84 -15.51
C MET A 29 -8.20 -19.21 -14.26
N TYR A 30 -8.42 -19.80 -13.09
CA TYR A 30 -7.78 -19.35 -11.84
C TYR A 30 -6.26 -19.35 -11.95
N GLN A 31 -5.67 -20.45 -12.44
CA GLN A 31 -4.22 -20.57 -12.55
C GLN A 31 -3.64 -19.57 -13.54
N LYS A 32 -4.31 -19.33 -14.66
CA LYS A 32 -3.93 -18.34 -15.66
C LYS A 32 -3.99 -16.93 -15.07
N ASN A 33 -5.10 -16.58 -14.44
CA ASN A 33 -5.31 -15.27 -13.82
C ASN A 33 -4.30 -15.00 -12.69
N ARG A 34 -4.03 -16.01 -11.84
CA ARG A 34 -3.04 -15.91 -10.77
C ARG A 34 -1.64 -15.60 -11.28
N LYS A 35 -1.21 -16.24 -12.38
CA LYS A 35 0.09 -15.98 -13.01
C LYS A 35 0.18 -14.55 -13.52
N GLU A 36 -0.87 -14.08 -14.19
CA GLU A 36 -0.92 -12.73 -14.75
C GLU A 36 -0.94 -11.66 -13.65
N ILE A 37 -1.79 -11.80 -12.64
CA ILE A 37 -1.85 -10.89 -11.49
C ILE A 37 -0.48 -10.85 -10.78
N ARG A 38 0.14 -12.02 -10.55
CA ARG A 38 1.46 -12.07 -9.93
C ARG A 38 2.50 -11.29 -10.72
N ARG A 39 2.52 -11.44 -12.05
CA ARG A 39 3.43 -10.70 -12.94
C ARG A 39 3.23 -9.20 -12.79
N ILE A 40 1.99 -8.73 -12.91
CA ILE A 40 1.66 -7.30 -12.79
C ILE A 40 2.15 -6.71 -11.46
N TYR A 41 1.89 -7.39 -10.35
CA TYR A 41 2.33 -6.88 -9.05
C TYR A 41 3.84 -6.96 -8.84
N MET A 42 4.51 -7.96 -9.41
CA MET A 42 5.97 -8.03 -9.39
C MET A 42 6.59 -6.86 -10.16
N ASP A 43 6.08 -6.54 -11.34
CA ASP A 43 6.57 -5.43 -12.18
C ASP A 43 6.37 -4.09 -11.45
N ARG A 44 5.19 -3.86 -10.88
CA ARG A 44 4.89 -2.66 -10.07
C ARG A 44 5.78 -2.54 -8.83
N MET A 45 5.98 -3.64 -8.11
CA MET A 45 6.84 -3.66 -6.92
C MET A 45 8.30 -3.41 -7.28
N LYS A 46 8.77 -3.99 -8.37
CA LYS A 46 10.10 -3.72 -8.92
C LYS A 46 10.25 -2.26 -9.29
N LYS A 47 9.27 -1.68 -10.02
CA LYS A 47 9.28 -0.26 -10.38
C LYS A 47 9.35 0.64 -9.15
N LEU A 48 8.59 0.32 -8.09
CA LEU A 48 8.66 1.04 -6.83
C LEU A 48 10.05 0.97 -6.20
N LYS A 49 10.64 -0.24 -6.11
CA LYS A 49 11.99 -0.45 -5.56
C LYS A 49 13.05 0.33 -6.32
N ASP A 50 13.04 0.19 -7.64
CA ASP A 50 14.04 0.84 -8.51
C ASP A 50 13.94 2.37 -8.41
N THR A 51 12.73 2.91 -8.37
CA THR A 51 12.51 4.36 -8.23
C THR A 51 12.92 4.84 -6.85
N ALA A 52 12.53 4.16 -5.78
CA ALA A 52 12.86 4.54 -4.42
C ALA A 52 14.36 4.47 -4.13
N ALA A 53 15.07 3.50 -4.71
CA ALA A 53 16.53 3.37 -4.57
C ALA A 53 17.30 4.49 -5.27
N GLY A 54 16.71 5.12 -6.30
CA GLY A 54 17.32 6.24 -7.03
C GLY A 54 17.14 7.61 -6.37
N ILE A 55 16.44 7.67 -5.23
CA ILE A 55 16.09 8.91 -4.54
C ILE A 55 16.95 9.05 -3.27
N ASP A 56 17.72 10.11 -3.18
CA ASP A 56 18.42 10.49 -1.96
C ASP A 56 17.54 11.44 -1.13
N THR A 57 16.94 10.91 -0.10
CA THR A 57 16.01 11.64 0.77
C THR A 57 16.69 12.33 1.96
N GLY A 58 18.02 12.32 2.03
CA GLY A 58 18.74 12.85 3.20
C GLY A 58 18.30 12.21 4.53
N GLY A 59 17.65 11.05 4.47
CA GLY A 59 17.12 10.32 5.63
C GLY A 59 15.74 10.79 6.11
N GLU A 60 15.09 11.71 5.39
CA GLU A 60 13.74 12.18 5.74
C GLU A 60 12.64 11.11 5.49
N ILE A 61 12.92 10.18 4.58
CA ILE A 61 12.04 9.11 4.15
C ILE A 61 12.77 7.78 4.19
N ALA A 62 12.10 6.73 4.63
CA ALA A 62 12.54 5.36 4.43
C ALA A 62 11.39 4.54 3.84
N TRP A 63 11.67 3.84 2.77
CA TRP A 63 10.75 2.92 2.14
C TRP A 63 10.93 1.52 2.71
N ASP A 64 9.86 0.92 3.17
CA ASP A 64 9.79 -0.50 3.54
C ASP A 64 8.99 -1.23 2.46
N ILE A 65 9.73 -1.87 1.54
CA ILE A 65 9.20 -2.48 0.33
C ILE A 65 9.46 -3.98 0.40
N PRO A 66 8.43 -4.80 0.63
CA PRO A 66 8.59 -6.25 0.70
C PRO A 66 8.94 -6.85 -0.67
N ASP A 67 9.38 -8.11 -0.67
CA ASP A 67 9.71 -8.84 -1.91
C ASP A 67 8.47 -9.29 -2.69
N SER A 68 7.32 -9.25 -2.07
CA SER A 68 6.06 -9.67 -2.71
C SER A 68 4.86 -8.98 -2.08
N GLY A 69 3.72 -9.03 -2.76
CA GLY A 69 2.49 -8.39 -2.33
C GLY A 69 2.14 -7.18 -3.19
N PHE A 70 1.25 -6.34 -2.69
CA PHE A 70 0.77 -5.14 -3.38
C PHE A 70 0.70 -3.92 -2.44
N PHE A 71 1.28 -4.05 -1.26
CA PHE A 71 1.45 -2.96 -0.31
C PHE A 71 2.94 -2.71 -0.06
N ALA A 72 3.29 -1.44 0.10
CA ALA A 72 4.56 -0.99 0.63
C ALA A 72 4.30 0.02 1.74
N CYS A 73 5.27 0.26 2.58
CA CYS A 73 5.17 1.27 3.61
C CYS A 73 6.21 2.37 3.39
N LEU A 74 5.79 3.58 3.71
CA LEU A 74 6.62 4.77 3.80
C LEU A 74 6.76 5.13 5.28
N ARG A 75 7.99 5.31 5.74
CA ARG A 75 8.29 5.82 7.07
C ARG A 75 8.85 7.24 6.96
N LEU A 76 8.20 8.18 7.62
CA LEU A 76 8.69 9.54 7.73
C LEU A 76 9.67 9.65 8.91
N LYS A 77 10.66 10.52 8.80
CA LYS A 77 11.53 10.88 9.91
C LYS A 77 10.72 11.46 11.07
N GLN A 78 11.17 11.17 12.28
CA GLN A 78 10.56 11.75 13.47
C GLN A 78 10.52 13.28 13.39
N GLY A 79 9.36 13.86 13.76
CA GLY A 79 9.14 15.29 13.74
C GLY A 79 8.46 15.83 12.49
N ILE A 80 8.19 15.00 11.47
CA ILE A 80 7.35 15.37 10.33
C ILE A 80 5.95 14.79 10.54
N PRO A 81 4.97 15.55 11.05
CA PRO A 81 3.62 15.04 11.25
C PRO A 81 2.93 14.84 9.92
N PHE A 82 2.35 13.65 9.72
CA PHE A 82 1.66 13.28 8.49
C PHE A 82 0.51 14.22 8.13
N GLU A 83 -0.19 14.71 9.10
CA GLU A 83 -1.30 15.64 8.94
C GLU A 83 -0.90 16.91 8.17
N ARG A 84 0.37 17.27 8.19
CA ARG A 84 0.90 18.40 7.40
C ARG A 84 1.21 18.02 5.95
N VAL A 85 1.66 16.79 5.72
CA VAL A 85 2.02 16.29 4.38
C VAL A 85 0.80 15.79 3.64
N GLN A 86 -0.16 15.22 4.34
CA GLN A 86 -1.35 14.60 3.79
C GLN A 86 -2.14 15.49 2.81
N PRO A 87 -2.43 16.79 3.11
CA PRO A 87 -3.17 17.65 2.19
C PRO A 87 -2.46 17.86 0.86
N ASP A 88 -1.13 17.96 0.89
CA ASP A 88 -0.34 18.14 -0.33
C ASP A 88 -0.24 16.83 -1.14
N PHE A 89 -0.23 15.67 -0.47
CA PHE A 89 -0.35 14.37 -1.10
C PHE A 89 -1.70 14.23 -1.83
N TYR A 90 -2.81 14.56 -1.16
CA TYR A 90 -4.14 14.51 -1.76
C TYR A 90 -4.27 15.40 -2.99
N LYS A 91 -3.73 16.61 -2.96
CA LYS A 91 -3.71 17.53 -4.12
C LYS A 91 -2.94 16.96 -5.31
N ASN A 92 -1.96 16.10 -5.05
CA ASN A 92 -1.15 15.45 -6.07
C ASN A 92 -1.61 14.03 -6.42
N ASN A 93 -2.85 13.65 -6.03
CA ASN A 93 -3.44 12.32 -6.23
C ASN A 93 -2.66 11.16 -5.59
N ILE A 94 -1.85 11.45 -4.57
CA ILE A 94 -1.16 10.43 -3.79
C ILE A 94 -1.99 10.11 -2.56
N ARG A 95 -2.41 8.85 -2.44
CA ARG A 95 -3.23 8.37 -1.32
C ARG A 95 -2.45 7.36 -0.51
N MET A 96 -2.10 7.74 0.71
CA MET A 96 -1.47 6.86 1.69
C MET A 96 -2.42 6.65 2.87
N MET A 97 -2.39 5.48 3.44
CA MET A 97 -3.21 5.14 4.60
C MET A 97 -2.36 5.24 5.86
N ASP A 98 -2.89 5.93 6.84
CA ASP A 98 -2.35 5.93 8.21
C ASP A 98 -2.44 4.51 8.78
N THR A 99 -1.36 4.02 9.33
CA THR A 99 -1.27 2.65 9.86
C THR A 99 -1.45 2.56 11.36
N ARG A 100 -1.65 3.67 12.07
CA ARG A 100 -1.79 3.68 13.54
C ARG A 100 -2.87 2.72 14.04
N GLY A 101 -3.97 2.58 13.31
CA GLY A 101 -5.05 1.66 13.62
C GLY A 101 -4.74 0.17 13.38
N PHE A 102 -3.59 -0.18 12.80
CA PHE A 102 -3.17 -1.56 12.57
C PHE A 102 -2.26 -2.12 13.66
N PHE A 103 -1.82 -1.27 14.58
CA PHE A 103 -0.95 -1.66 15.67
C PHE A 103 -1.75 -1.73 16.99
N LEU A 104 -1.38 -2.64 17.86
CA LEU A 104 -1.79 -2.60 19.26
C LEU A 104 -1.20 -1.34 19.90
N ASP A 105 -1.88 -0.80 20.92
CA ASP A 105 -1.51 0.49 21.54
C ASP A 105 -0.05 0.56 21.99
N GLU A 106 0.50 -0.54 22.49
CA GLU A 106 1.88 -0.68 22.93
C GLU A 106 2.92 -0.70 21.80
N PHE A 107 2.48 -0.95 20.54
CA PHE A 107 3.35 -1.02 19.35
C PHE A 107 3.05 0.07 18.33
N LYS A 108 2.25 1.07 18.68
CA LYS A 108 1.91 2.16 17.75
C LYS A 108 3.15 2.85 17.23
N ASN A 109 3.18 2.99 15.91
CA ASN A 109 4.20 3.74 15.21
C ASN A 109 3.54 4.86 14.40
N ASP A 110 3.72 6.09 14.84
CA ASP A 110 3.04 7.27 14.29
C ASP A 110 3.60 7.74 12.94
N ASN A 111 4.70 7.14 12.47
CA ASN A 111 5.42 7.58 11.28
C ASN A 111 5.35 6.58 10.12
N TYR A 112 4.47 5.58 10.19
CA TYR A 112 4.30 4.54 9.19
C TYR A 112 3.03 4.76 8.37
N TYR A 113 3.16 4.77 7.05
CA TYR A 113 2.05 4.99 6.11
C TYR A 113 2.06 3.94 5.04
N ARG A 114 0.91 3.33 4.78
CA ARG A 114 0.78 2.27 3.79
C ARG A 114 0.37 2.81 2.44
N LEU A 115 1.09 2.39 1.41
CA LEU A 115 0.78 2.61 0.00
C LEU A 115 0.26 1.32 -0.64
N SER A 116 -0.79 1.42 -1.43
CA SER A 116 -1.31 0.30 -2.25
C SER A 116 -0.92 0.50 -3.71
N LEU A 117 -0.37 -0.55 -4.33
CA LEU A 117 -0.04 -0.60 -5.74
C LEU A 117 -1.18 -1.19 -6.60
N GLY A 118 -2.36 -1.43 -5.99
CA GLY A 118 -3.47 -2.14 -6.62
C GLY A 118 -4.02 -1.50 -7.89
N HIS A 119 -4.03 -0.17 -7.95
CA HIS A 119 -4.64 0.58 -9.06
C HIS A 119 -3.65 1.39 -9.89
N ALA A 120 -2.43 1.62 -9.40
CA ALA A 120 -1.44 2.44 -10.10
C ALA A 120 -0.70 1.63 -11.16
N ASN A 121 -0.46 2.21 -12.33
CA ASN A 121 0.47 1.68 -13.32
C ASN A 121 1.92 2.07 -12.98
N GLU A 122 2.89 1.58 -13.74
CA GLU A 122 4.32 1.81 -13.47
C GLU A 122 4.73 3.29 -13.59
N GLU A 123 4.15 4.04 -14.52
CA GLU A 123 4.42 5.47 -14.70
C GLU A 123 3.86 6.29 -13.53
N GLU A 124 2.66 5.94 -13.07
CA GLU A 124 2.03 6.56 -11.92
C GLU A 124 2.80 6.26 -10.63
N ILE A 125 3.34 5.05 -10.48
CA ILE A 125 4.20 4.68 -9.35
C ILE A 125 5.46 5.53 -9.36
N GLU A 126 6.15 5.62 -10.49
CA GLU A 126 7.37 6.44 -10.60
C GLU A 126 7.11 7.92 -10.30
N SER A 127 6.07 8.48 -10.93
CA SER A 127 5.68 9.86 -10.70
C SER A 127 5.27 10.11 -9.25
N GLY A 128 4.51 9.20 -8.65
CA GLY A 128 4.04 9.29 -7.27
C GLY A 128 5.19 9.27 -6.27
N VAL A 129 6.16 8.40 -6.44
CA VAL A 129 7.35 8.30 -5.58
C VAL A 129 8.18 9.58 -5.63
N LYS A 130 8.51 10.05 -6.84
CA LYS A 130 9.26 11.30 -7.03
C LYS A 130 8.55 12.52 -6.44
N LYS A 131 7.24 12.62 -6.63
CA LYS A 131 6.43 13.69 -6.02
C LYS A 131 6.39 13.62 -4.51
N SER A 132 6.29 12.39 -3.95
CA SER A 132 6.25 12.20 -2.50
C SER A 132 7.50 12.76 -1.82
N GLU A 133 8.66 12.52 -2.41
CA GLU A 133 9.93 13.07 -1.95
C GLU A 133 9.89 14.60 -1.88
N ILE A 134 9.62 15.25 -3.01
CA ILE A 134 9.59 16.72 -3.12
C ILE A 134 8.62 17.32 -2.09
N LEU A 135 7.45 16.73 -1.91
CA LEU A 135 6.43 17.21 -0.98
C LEU A 135 6.87 17.08 0.48
N ILE A 136 7.57 16.02 0.83
CA ILE A 136 8.06 15.78 2.19
C ILE A 136 9.22 16.72 2.49
N GLU A 137 10.18 16.88 1.59
CA GLU A 137 11.28 17.83 1.73
C GLU A 137 10.77 19.26 1.91
N ALA A 138 9.82 19.69 1.07
CA ALA A 138 9.21 21.00 1.21
C ALA A 138 8.50 21.19 2.56
N SER A 139 7.91 20.13 3.10
CA SER A 139 7.26 20.14 4.41
C SER A 139 8.27 20.17 5.57
N ALA A 140 9.39 19.46 5.43
CA ALA A 140 10.50 19.48 6.37
C ALA A 140 11.13 20.88 6.45
N ILE A 141 11.41 21.52 5.31
CA ILE A 141 11.97 22.88 5.23
C ILE A 141 11.02 23.91 5.92
N ARG A 142 9.70 23.80 5.69
CA ARG A 142 8.71 24.68 6.34
C ARG A 142 8.68 24.55 7.88
N LEU A 143 9.13 23.42 8.42
CA LEU A 143 9.26 23.23 9.87
C LEU A 143 10.47 23.99 10.47
N PHE A 144 11.56 24.10 9.71
CA PHE A 144 12.76 24.83 10.15
C PHE A 144 12.56 26.36 10.10
N ILE A 145 11.76 26.87 9.16
CA ILE A 145 11.55 28.31 8.99
C ILE A 145 10.58 28.90 10.03
N LYS A 146 9.75 28.07 10.66
CA LYS A 146 8.75 28.52 11.67
C LYS A 146 9.21 28.42 13.13
N LYS A 147 10.48 28.08 13.37
CA LYS A 147 11.14 28.18 14.66
C LYS A 147 11.98 29.46 14.71
#